data_81c57934a23cf5019a70b211264d63cb
#
_entry.id   81c57934a23cf5019a70b211264d63cb
#
_cell.length_a   1.000
_cell.length_b   1.000
_cell.length_c   1.000
_cell.angle_alpha   90.00
_cell.angle_beta   90.00
_cell.angle_gamma   90.00
#
_symmetry.space_group_name_H-M   'P 1'
#
loop_
_entity.id
_entity.type
_entity.pdbx_description
1 polymer ?
#
loop_
_entity_poly.entity_id
_entity_poly.type
_entity_poly.pdbx_seq_one_letter_code
_entity_poly.pdbx_strand_id
1 'polypeptide(L)'
;MNETAGRLGGAYEDISLPPVCGNNPVEVLIGGALSGSADPMDARYRTARTAGAFAVPLMFCKEGRVSDFAGVKQIQNFPGVTSFSYLLKKGTAIGPPRNSVQRAAYLVIHGEGTVEVNRILKKTWHRINITDTTGRQLLRNTLGYALNPMLEQTVETD
;
A
#
# COMPACT_ATOMS: atom_id res chain seq x y z
N MET A 1 9.19 1.48 24.04
CA MET A 1 7.80 1.06 24.32
C MET A 1 7.05 1.12 22.99
N ASN A 2 6.42 0.04 22.55
CA ASN A 2 5.60 0.06 21.33
C ASN A 2 4.22 0.58 21.70
N GLU A 3 3.70 1.51 20.93
CA GLU A 3 2.35 2.03 21.09
C GLU A 3 1.34 1.02 20.54
N THR A 4 0.28 0.74 21.31
CA THR A 4 -0.82 -0.12 20.89
C THR A 4 -2.03 0.75 20.61
N ALA A 5 -2.51 0.75 19.36
CA ALA A 5 -3.71 1.47 18.97
C ALA A 5 -4.93 0.56 19.13
N GLY A 6 -5.99 1.06 19.77
CA GLY A 6 -7.28 0.36 19.90
C GLY A 6 -8.17 0.50 18.65
N ARG A 7 -7.59 0.68 17.46
CA ARG A 7 -8.29 0.84 16.18
C ARG A 7 -7.44 0.34 15.03
N LEU A 8 -8.05 0.15 13.87
CA LEU A 8 -7.32 -0.09 12.64
C LEU A 8 -6.48 1.13 12.27
N GLY A 9 -5.30 0.88 11.69
CA GLY A 9 -4.30 1.91 11.37
C GLY A 9 -4.68 2.84 10.23
N GLY A 10 -5.58 2.43 9.33
CA GLY A 10 -5.99 3.17 8.15
C GLY A 10 -4.98 3.10 7.00
N ALA A 11 -4.24 1.99 6.92
CA ALA A 11 -3.30 1.69 5.84
C ALA A 11 -3.79 0.54 4.94
N TYR A 12 -5.10 0.50 4.65
CA TYR A 12 -5.73 -0.50 3.79
C TYR A 12 -5.69 -1.91 4.39
N GLU A 13 -5.87 -2.02 5.69
CA GLU A 13 -5.90 -3.27 6.44
C GLU A 13 -7.06 -4.17 6.00
N ASP A 14 -8.16 -3.59 5.54
CA ASP A 14 -9.31 -4.26 4.93
C ASP A 14 -8.95 -5.05 3.66
N ILE A 15 -7.91 -4.64 2.95
CA ILE A 15 -7.43 -5.28 1.72
C ILE A 15 -6.18 -6.14 2.01
N SER A 16 -5.29 -5.66 2.86
CA SER A 16 -3.97 -6.28 3.06
C SER A 16 -3.96 -7.38 4.11
N LEU A 17 -4.82 -7.31 5.14
CA LEU A 17 -4.82 -8.28 6.23
C LEU A 17 -5.58 -9.57 5.93
N PRO A 18 -6.76 -9.58 5.26
CA PRO A 18 -7.49 -10.82 5.01
C PRO A 18 -6.65 -11.92 4.37
N PRO A 19 -5.84 -11.66 3.34
CA PRO A 19 -4.99 -12.68 2.76
C PRO A 19 -3.90 -13.20 3.69
N VAL A 20 -3.48 -12.40 4.67
CA VAL A 20 -2.41 -12.76 5.62
C VAL A 20 -2.96 -13.48 6.84
N CYS A 21 -4.11 -13.02 7.35
CA CYS A 21 -4.67 -13.46 8.63
C CYS A 21 -5.84 -14.45 8.46
N GLY A 22 -6.37 -14.58 7.24
CA GLY A 22 -7.56 -15.40 6.97
C GLY A 22 -8.87 -14.78 7.46
N ASN A 23 -8.84 -13.63 8.12
CA ASN A 23 -10.01 -12.90 8.62
C ASN A 23 -9.95 -11.44 8.16
N ASN A 24 -11.13 -10.87 7.90
CA ASN A 24 -11.25 -9.44 7.64
C ASN A 24 -11.42 -8.67 8.96
N PRO A 25 -10.44 -7.89 9.42
CA PRO A 25 -10.53 -7.17 10.68
C PRO A 25 -11.66 -6.14 10.71
N VAL A 26 -12.07 -5.60 9.56
CA VAL A 26 -13.20 -4.66 9.47
C VAL A 26 -14.52 -5.38 9.74
N GLU A 27 -14.72 -6.57 9.17
CA GLU A 27 -15.90 -7.38 9.41
C GLU A 27 -16.01 -7.82 10.88
N VAL A 28 -14.88 -8.21 11.49
CA VAL A 28 -14.81 -8.56 12.92
C VAL A 28 -15.21 -7.37 13.79
N LEU A 29 -14.71 -6.15 13.48
CA LEU A 29 -15.06 -4.93 14.23
C LEU A 29 -16.54 -4.57 14.07
N ILE A 30 -17.07 -4.63 12.84
CA ILE A 30 -18.49 -4.34 12.57
C ILE A 30 -19.38 -5.37 13.25
N GLY A 31 -19.05 -6.65 13.11
CA GLY A 31 -19.78 -7.74 13.77
C GLY A 31 -19.83 -7.58 15.29
N GLY A 32 -18.69 -7.28 15.91
CA GLY A 32 -18.60 -6.99 17.35
C GLY A 32 -19.42 -5.77 17.78
N ALA A 33 -19.39 -4.70 17.00
CA ALA A 33 -20.17 -3.50 17.27
C ALA A 33 -21.68 -3.73 17.18
N LEU A 34 -22.13 -4.54 16.23
CA LEU A 34 -23.55 -4.85 16.03
C LEU A 34 -24.08 -5.86 17.05
N SER A 35 -23.27 -6.86 17.44
CA SER A 35 -23.67 -7.91 18.40
C SER A 35 -23.51 -7.49 19.87
N GLY A 36 -22.79 -6.42 20.14
CA GLY A 36 -22.41 -6.01 21.49
C GLY A 36 -21.39 -6.97 22.15
N SER A 37 -20.87 -7.93 21.39
CA SER A 37 -19.91 -8.94 21.83
C SER A 37 -18.82 -9.09 20.78
N ALA A 38 -17.60 -8.73 21.14
CA ALA A 38 -16.43 -9.12 20.37
C ALA A 38 -15.96 -10.48 20.91
N ASP A 39 -16.28 -11.57 20.23
CA ASP A 39 -15.67 -12.85 20.56
C ASP A 39 -14.17 -12.78 20.18
N PRO A 40 -13.27 -12.89 21.17
CA PRO A 40 -11.84 -12.97 20.88
C PRO A 40 -11.46 -14.13 19.96
N MET A 41 -12.35 -15.13 19.81
CA MET A 41 -12.16 -16.25 18.88
C MET A 41 -12.35 -15.85 17.42
N ASP A 42 -13.21 -14.89 17.12
CA ASP A 42 -13.40 -14.36 15.76
C ASP A 42 -12.20 -13.50 15.33
N ALA A 43 -11.49 -12.93 16.29
CA ALA A 43 -10.25 -12.19 16.07
C ALA A 43 -8.99 -13.08 16.03
N ARG A 44 -9.13 -14.39 16.24
CA ARG A 44 -7.97 -15.30 16.13
C ARG A 44 -7.42 -15.27 14.72
N TYR A 45 -6.19 -14.84 14.61
CA TYR A 45 -5.38 -15.11 13.45
C TYR A 45 -5.45 -16.60 13.15
N ARG A 46 -6.24 -16.97 12.17
CA ARG A 46 -6.08 -18.31 11.62
C ARG A 46 -4.66 -18.33 11.07
N THR A 47 -3.84 -19.20 11.61
CA THR A 47 -2.46 -19.46 11.17
C THR A 47 -2.43 -20.13 9.77
N ALA A 48 -3.45 -19.93 8.97
CA ALA A 48 -3.36 -20.16 7.54
C ALA A 48 -2.34 -19.14 7.01
N ARG A 49 -1.06 -19.50 7.10
CA ARG A 49 -0.02 -18.87 6.34
C ARG A 49 -0.46 -18.92 4.87
N THR A 50 -1.03 -17.85 4.39
CA THR A 50 -1.09 -17.66 2.94
C THR A 50 0.35 -17.68 2.48
N ALA A 51 0.68 -18.64 1.62
CA ALA A 51 1.95 -18.64 0.93
C ALA A 51 2.03 -17.29 0.18
N GLY A 52 3.06 -16.51 0.47
CA GLY A 52 3.25 -15.25 -0.24
C GLY A 52 3.63 -14.08 0.65
N ALA A 53 3.86 -12.95 0.01
CA ALA A 53 4.19 -11.68 0.63
C ALA A 53 3.28 -10.57 0.10
N PHE A 54 3.04 -9.58 0.95
CA PHE A 54 2.26 -8.39 0.62
C PHE A 54 3.08 -7.13 0.85
N ALA A 55 2.85 -6.10 0.04
CA ALA A 55 3.34 -4.75 0.29
C ALA A 55 2.26 -3.72 0.01
N VAL A 56 2.23 -2.69 0.86
CA VAL A 56 1.35 -1.53 0.71
C VAL A 56 2.20 -0.26 0.76
N PRO A 57 2.94 0.06 -0.31
CA PRO A 57 3.70 1.30 -0.37
C PRO A 57 2.77 2.50 -0.38
N LEU A 58 2.99 3.42 0.55
CA LEU A 58 2.29 4.69 0.63
C LEU A 58 3.13 5.75 -0.09
N MET A 59 2.50 6.47 -1.01
CA MET A 59 3.19 7.37 -1.92
C MET A 59 2.90 8.82 -1.60
N PHE A 60 3.93 9.65 -1.62
CA PHE A 60 3.84 11.08 -1.34
C PHE A 60 4.36 11.88 -2.53
N CYS A 61 3.84 13.10 -2.68
CA CYS A 61 4.31 14.04 -3.68
C CYS A 61 5.25 15.10 -3.11
N LYS A 62 6.03 15.70 -4.00
CA LYS A 62 6.70 16.98 -3.80
C LYS A 62 5.67 18.10 -3.87
N GLU A 63 6.03 19.27 -3.37
CA GLU A 63 5.19 20.47 -3.47
C GLU A 63 4.91 20.82 -4.94
N GLY A 64 3.70 21.28 -5.18
CA GLY A 64 3.22 21.65 -6.51
C GLY A 64 1.71 21.61 -6.63
N ARG A 65 1.20 21.78 -7.83
CA ARG A 65 -0.23 21.65 -8.14
C ARG A 65 -0.43 20.53 -9.14
N VAL A 66 -1.27 19.57 -8.78
CA VAL A 66 -1.56 18.42 -9.65
C VAL A 66 -2.30 18.88 -10.91
N SER A 67 -1.73 18.56 -12.05
CA SER A 67 -2.36 18.79 -13.36
C SER A 67 -2.94 17.52 -13.95
N ASP A 68 -2.17 16.43 -13.92
CA ASP A 68 -2.60 15.18 -14.55
C ASP A 68 -2.09 13.93 -13.83
N PHE A 69 -2.76 12.81 -14.14
CA PHE A 69 -2.44 11.47 -13.68
C PHE A 69 -2.36 10.52 -14.88
N ALA A 70 -1.42 9.60 -14.88
CA ALA A 70 -1.34 8.56 -15.89
C ALA A 70 -1.06 7.19 -15.27
N GLY A 71 -1.24 6.13 -16.07
CA GLY A 71 -0.85 4.77 -15.70
C GLY A 71 -1.87 3.95 -14.91
N VAL A 72 -3.03 4.49 -14.51
CA VAL A 72 -4.01 3.80 -13.63
C VAL A 72 -4.35 2.41 -14.14
N LYS A 73 -4.88 2.29 -15.35
CA LYS A 73 -5.30 0.99 -15.92
C LYS A 73 -4.13 0.03 -16.09
N GLN A 74 -2.96 0.54 -16.48
CA GLN A 74 -1.76 -0.27 -16.68
C GLN A 74 -1.24 -0.85 -15.36
N ILE A 75 -1.38 -0.09 -14.26
CA ILE A 75 -0.99 -0.53 -12.94
C ILE A 75 -2.02 -1.49 -12.36
N GLN A 76 -3.31 -1.16 -12.42
CA GLN A 76 -4.38 -2.00 -11.89
C GLN A 76 -4.42 -3.38 -12.56
N ASN A 77 -4.10 -3.46 -13.85
CA ASN A 77 -4.06 -4.72 -14.60
C ASN A 77 -2.68 -5.42 -14.52
N PHE A 78 -1.75 -4.90 -13.74
CA PHE A 78 -0.42 -5.53 -13.64
C PHE A 78 -0.49 -6.79 -12.76
N PRO A 79 0.04 -7.95 -13.22
CA PRO A 79 0.04 -9.17 -12.42
C PRO A 79 0.67 -8.96 -11.04
N GLY A 80 -0.04 -9.39 -9.99
CA GLY A 80 0.36 -9.22 -8.60
C GLY A 80 -0.08 -7.89 -7.98
N VAL A 81 -0.70 -6.98 -8.73
CA VAL A 81 -1.36 -5.80 -8.15
C VAL A 81 -2.80 -6.17 -7.76
N THR A 82 -3.09 -6.05 -6.48
CA THR A 82 -4.43 -6.29 -5.92
C THR A 82 -5.28 -5.03 -5.96
N SER A 83 -4.68 -3.86 -5.70
CA SER A 83 -5.39 -2.58 -5.72
C SER A 83 -4.42 -1.44 -5.98
N PHE A 84 -4.90 -0.41 -6.69
CA PHE A 84 -4.18 0.85 -6.92
C PHE A 84 -5.16 2.00 -7.09
N SER A 85 -4.89 3.13 -6.44
CA SER A 85 -5.63 4.38 -6.69
C SER A 85 -4.80 5.62 -6.38
N TYR A 86 -5.07 6.69 -7.12
CA TYR A 86 -4.69 8.04 -6.72
C TYR A 86 -5.68 8.58 -5.70
N LEU A 87 -5.16 9.24 -4.67
CA LEU A 87 -5.95 9.85 -3.59
C LEU A 87 -6.14 11.36 -3.78
N LEU A 88 -5.38 11.94 -4.69
CA LEU A 88 -5.45 13.35 -5.05
C LEU A 88 -6.40 13.57 -6.23
N LYS A 89 -6.86 14.81 -6.40
CA LYS A 89 -7.64 15.26 -7.56
C LYS A 89 -6.83 16.23 -8.40
N LYS A 90 -7.14 16.36 -9.70
CA LYS A 90 -6.59 17.42 -10.55
C LYS A 90 -6.91 18.78 -9.92
N GLY A 91 -5.94 19.69 -9.95
CA GLY A 91 -6.02 20.99 -9.31
C GLY A 91 -5.61 21.04 -7.85
N THR A 92 -5.41 19.88 -7.18
CA THR A 92 -4.97 19.84 -5.77
C THR A 92 -3.62 20.53 -5.62
N ALA A 93 -3.54 21.52 -4.72
CA ALA A 93 -2.28 22.10 -4.28
C ALA A 93 -1.66 21.21 -3.22
N ILE A 94 -0.39 20.84 -3.42
CA ILE A 94 0.38 19.98 -2.51
C ILE A 94 1.42 20.86 -1.81
N GLY A 95 1.32 20.95 -0.50
CA GLY A 95 2.35 21.54 0.36
C GLY A 95 3.35 20.49 0.88
N PRO A 96 4.26 20.91 1.76
CA PRO A 96 5.19 19.99 2.41
C PRO A 96 4.42 18.93 3.21
N PRO A 97 4.78 17.63 3.10
CA PRO A 97 4.09 16.56 3.81
C PRO A 97 4.33 16.69 5.31
N ARG A 98 3.25 16.78 6.07
CA ARG A 98 3.27 16.96 7.53
C ARG A 98 2.80 15.71 8.28
N ASN A 99 2.08 14.82 7.61
CA ASN A 99 1.55 13.61 8.20
C ASN A 99 1.24 12.55 7.13
N SER A 100 0.94 11.33 7.57
CA SER A 100 0.64 10.18 6.70
C SER A 100 -0.68 10.28 5.94
N VAL A 101 -1.58 11.21 6.30
CA VAL A 101 -2.87 11.41 5.60
C VAL A 101 -2.65 12.09 4.24
N GLN A 102 -1.54 12.80 4.04
CA GLN A 102 -1.20 13.50 2.80
C GLN A 102 -0.63 12.55 1.71
N ARG A 103 -1.12 11.32 1.68
CA ARG A 103 -0.76 10.35 0.65
C ARG A 103 -1.31 10.77 -0.70
N ALA A 104 -0.49 10.62 -1.74
CA ALA A 104 -0.89 10.91 -3.11
C ALA A 104 -1.52 9.71 -3.81
N ALA A 105 -1.05 8.52 -3.47
CA ALA A 105 -1.51 7.25 -4.01
C ALA A 105 -1.20 6.12 -3.03
N TYR A 106 -1.82 4.98 -3.25
CA TYR A 106 -1.46 3.71 -2.64
C TYR A 106 -1.43 2.61 -3.70
N LEU A 107 -0.71 1.56 -3.38
CA LEU A 107 -0.61 0.36 -4.20
C LEU A 107 -0.62 -0.85 -3.26
N VAL A 108 -1.42 -1.86 -3.54
CA VAL A 108 -1.42 -3.13 -2.81
C VAL A 108 -0.90 -4.20 -3.75
N ILE A 109 0.18 -4.85 -3.34
CA ILE A 109 0.87 -5.87 -4.11
C ILE A 109 0.84 -7.18 -3.33
N HIS A 110 0.61 -8.26 -4.05
CA HIS A 110 0.78 -9.63 -3.60
C HIS A 110 1.74 -10.37 -4.53
N GLY A 111 2.59 -11.22 -3.99
CA GLY A 111 3.49 -12.10 -4.73
C GLY A 111 3.80 -13.37 -3.93
N GLU A 112 4.39 -14.37 -4.58
CA GLU A 112 4.77 -15.65 -3.94
C GLU A 112 5.79 -15.45 -2.80
N GLY A 113 6.55 -14.35 -2.86
CA GLY A 113 7.52 -13.96 -1.83
C GLY A 113 7.97 -12.52 -1.99
N THR A 114 8.83 -12.07 -1.07
CA THR A 114 9.35 -10.70 -1.04
C THR A 114 10.11 -10.30 -2.29
N VAL A 115 10.85 -11.22 -2.90
CA VAL A 115 11.58 -10.96 -4.15
C VAL A 115 10.61 -10.62 -5.27
N GLU A 116 9.53 -11.37 -5.41
CA GLU A 116 8.51 -11.08 -6.42
C GLU A 116 7.78 -9.77 -6.14
N VAL A 117 7.40 -9.51 -4.89
CA VAL A 117 6.79 -8.24 -4.49
C VAL A 117 7.69 -7.06 -4.82
N ASN A 118 8.99 -7.14 -4.54
CA ASN A 118 9.96 -6.10 -4.91
C ASN A 118 10.04 -5.93 -6.44
N ARG A 119 10.04 -7.02 -7.21
CA ARG A 119 10.04 -6.98 -8.67
C ARG A 119 8.79 -6.29 -9.23
N ILE A 120 7.61 -6.62 -8.69
CA ILE A 120 6.34 -5.99 -9.08
C ILE A 120 6.38 -4.50 -8.71
N LEU A 121 6.80 -4.17 -7.50
CA LEU A 121 6.92 -2.80 -7.03
C LEU A 121 7.83 -1.97 -7.94
N LYS A 122 9.02 -2.45 -8.27
CA LYS A 122 9.93 -1.76 -9.21
C LYS A 122 9.25 -1.50 -10.56
N LYS A 123 8.61 -2.51 -11.14
CA LYS A 123 7.97 -2.40 -12.46
C LYS A 123 6.75 -1.48 -12.48
N THR A 124 5.97 -1.45 -11.41
CA THR A 124 4.77 -0.61 -11.32
C THR A 124 5.10 0.83 -10.94
N TRP A 125 6.12 1.06 -10.11
CA TRP A 125 6.54 2.38 -9.65
C TRP A 125 6.79 3.36 -10.79
N HIS A 126 7.51 2.92 -11.81
CA HIS A 126 7.84 3.76 -12.98
C HIS A 126 6.63 4.09 -13.87
N ARG A 127 5.49 3.44 -13.66
CA ARG A 127 4.24 3.72 -14.38
C ARG A 127 3.35 4.72 -13.64
N ILE A 128 3.65 4.98 -12.37
CA ILE A 128 2.89 5.94 -11.56
C ILE A 128 3.35 7.34 -11.94
N ASN A 129 2.43 8.11 -12.51
CA ASN A 129 2.74 9.43 -13.01
C ASN A 129 1.75 10.47 -12.46
N ILE A 130 2.26 11.44 -11.71
CA ILE A 130 1.51 12.58 -11.16
C ILE A 130 2.28 13.83 -11.56
N THR A 131 1.74 14.62 -12.47
CA THR A 131 2.45 15.78 -13.03
C THR A 131 1.78 17.11 -12.68
N ASP A 132 2.59 18.17 -12.68
CA ASP A 132 2.11 19.55 -12.66
C ASP A 132 1.87 20.09 -14.08
N THR A 133 1.46 21.36 -14.17
CA THR A 133 1.15 22.04 -15.45
C THR A 133 2.36 22.17 -16.39
N THR A 134 3.57 22.01 -15.89
CA THR A 134 4.80 22.03 -16.69
C THR A 134 5.24 20.63 -17.13
N GLY A 135 4.49 19.59 -16.75
CA GLY A 135 4.84 18.19 -17.01
C GLY A 135 5.88 17.63 -16.02
N ARG A 136 6.25 18.38 -14.97
CA ARG A 136 7.20 17.92 -13.97
C ARG A 136 6.54 16.83 -13.10
N GLN A 137 7.26 15.70 -12.89
CA GLN A 137 6.85 14.62 -12.01
C GLN A 137 6.85 15.08 -10.54
N LEU A 138 5.70 14.98 -9.90
CA LEU A 138 5.50 15.34 -8.50
C LEU A 138 5.71 14.17 -7.54
N LEU A 139 5.57 12.92 -7.98
CA LEU A 139 5.80 11.76 -7.10
C LEU A 139 7.22 11.80 -6.52
N ARG A 140 7.34 11.63 -5.21
CA ARG A 140 8.64 11.47 -4.54
C ARG A 140 9.23 10.11 -4.89
N ASN A 141 10.52 10.09 -5.22
CA ASN A 141 11.21 8.82 -5.41
C ASN A 141 11.59 8.24 -4.05
N THR A 142 10.70 7.47 -3.48
CA THR A 142 10.91 6.74 -2.22
C THR A 142 11.04 5.25 -2.43
N LEU A 143 11.20 4.81 -3.67
CA LEU A 143 11.28 3.38 -4.04
C LEU A 143 12.41 2.66 -3.26
N GLY A 144 13.57 3.30 -3.10
CA GLY A 144 14.69 2.72 -2.36
C GLY A 144 14.39 2.43 -0.88
N TYR A 145 13.45 3.16 -0.27
CA TYR A 145 13.00 2.89 1.11
C TYR A 145 11.91 1.82 1.18
N ALA A 146 11.17 1.60 0.09
CA ALA A 146 10.11 0.61 0.00
C ALA A 146 10.66 -0.80 -0.31
N LEU A 147 11.83 -0.88 -0.91
CA LEU A 147 12.51 -2.13 -1.19
C LEU A 147 13.30 -2.58 0.03
N ASN A 148 13.25 -3.87 0.34
CA ASN A 148 14.10 -4.43 1.39
C ASN A 148 15.51 -4.68 0.82
N PRO A 149 16.53 -3.89 1.20
CA PRO A 149 17.88 -4.02 0.65
C PRO A 149 18.57 -5.34 1.05
N MET A 150 18.14 -5.98 2.16
CA MET A 150 18.71 -7.24 2.63
C MET A 150 18.42 -8.42 1.68
N LEU A 151 17.42 -8.30 0.80
CA LEU A 151 17.02 -9.38 -0.12
C LEU A 151 17.64 -9.25 -1.51
N GLU A 152 18.28 -8.12 -1.83
CA GLU A 152 19.01 -7.96 -3.09
C GLU A 152 20.38 -8.64 -3.06
N GLN A 153 20.95 -8.87 -1.87
CA GLN A 153 22.28 -9.46 -1.70
C GLN A 153 22.32 -10.99 -1.83
N THR A 154 21.18 -11.66 -1.82
CA THR A 154 21.10 -13.13 -1.90
C THR A 154 20.94 -13.68 -3.33
N VAL A 155 20.84 -12.83 -4.34
CA VAL A 155 20.60 -13.26 -5.74
C VAL A 155 21.87 -13.20 -6.61
N GLU A 156 22.99 -12.71 -6.08
CA GLU A 156 24.26 -12.60 -6.83
C GLU A 156 25.28 -13.72 -6.54
N THR A 157 24.87 -14.78 -5.86
CA THR A 157 25.75 -15.93 -5.62
C THR A 157 25.01 -17.25 -5.93
N ASP A 158 24.80 -17.52 -7.22
CA ASP A 158 24.77 -18.87 -7.81
C ASP A 158 24.95 -18.78 -9.33
#